data_7029e357ccbd90e1ee40f685f094654d
#
_entry.id   7029e357ccbd90e1ee40f685f094654d
#
_cell.length_a   1.000
_cell.length_b   1.000
_cell.length_c   1.000
_cell.angle_alpha   90.00
_cell.angle_beta   90.00
_cell.angle_gamma   90.00
#
_symmetry.space_group_name_H-M   'P 1'
#
loop_
_entity.id
_entity.type
_entity.pdbx_description
1 polymer ?
#
loop_
_entity_poly.entity_id
_entity_poly.type
_entity_poly.pdbx_seq_one_letter_code
_entity_poly.pdbx_strand_id
1 'polypeptide(L)'
;MSMYNELLWIFTQLPDDYIVLDTETTGLPDENGLPDIVTLGITVVRNRGIAETIEFKTQPQKRISDEAQSIHGITNEQAAAFESFDSQWQRIAGYLKDQLIVIHNASFDWPILLDHVERYGMEMPLIQGVFCSQKAAIPWAQAMNHPCGHRGPSLNTLTEVLGVEDLRAKGDGRHGAEIDSRLTALVVETLVRCEFR
;
A
#
# COMPACT_ATOMS: atom_id res chain seq x y z
N MET A 1 -22.52 23.21 -0.37
CA MET A 1 -21.49 22.13 -0.48
C MET A 1 -22.25 20.83 -0.67
N SER A 2 -21.95 20.03 -1.69
CA SER A 2 -22.65 18.75 -1.90
C SER A 2 -22.32 17.80 -0.76
N MET A 3 -23.28 16.97 -0.33
CA MET A 3 -23.07 15.91 0.67
C MET A 3 -21.82 15.05 0.36
N TYR A 4 -21.51 14.84 -0.92
CA TYR A 4 -20.34 14.09 -1.35
C TYR A 4 -19.02 14.79 -1.03
N ASN A 5 -18.94 16.10 -1.08
CA ASN A 5 -17.73 16.84 -0.71
C ASN A 5 -17.39 16.67 0.78
N GLU A 6 -18.39 16.51 1.64
CA GLU A 6 -18.16 16.23 3.05
C GLU A 6 -17.62 14.81 3.29
N LEU A 7 -18.07 13.83 2.50
CA LEU A 7 -17.65 12.43 2.62
C LEU A 7 -16.20 12.20 2.20
N LEU A 8 -15.69 12.98 1.24
CA LEU A 8 -14.30 12.91 0.75
C LEU A 8 -13.40 13.99 1.35
N TRP A 9 -13.91 14.84 2.24
CA TRP A 9 -13.14 15.91 2.86
C TRP A 9 -11.80 15.44 3.42
N ILE A 10 -11.74 14.23 4.00
CA ILE A 10 -10.52 13.67 4.56
C ILE A 10 -9.40 13.52 3.51
N PHE A 11 -9.75 13.20 2.26
CA PHE A 11 -8.77 13.09 1.17
C PHE A 11 -8.23 14.45 0.74
N THR A 12 -9.04 15.52 0.84
CA THR A 12 -8.60 16.88 0.51
C THR A 12 -7.63 17.46 1.54
N GLN A 13 -7.51 16.82 2.72
CA GLN A 13 -6.55 17.20 3.75
C GLN A 13 -5.15 16.58 3.54
N LEU A 14 -5.01 15.66 2.58
CA LEU A 14 -3.70 15.11 2.24
C LEU A 14 -2.79 16.21 1.69
N PRO A 15 -1.51 16.25 2.10
CA PRO A 15 -0.53 17.17 1.52
C PRO A 15 -0.33 16.86 0.03
N ASP A 16 0.24 17.81 -0.72
CA ASP A 16 0.55 17.60 -2.14
C ASP A 16 1.69 16.60 -2.35
N ASP A 17 2.52 16.44 -1.32
CA ASP A 17 3.66 15.55 -1.29
C ASP A 17 3.44 14.46 -0.22
N TYR A 18 3.47 13.23 -0.62
CA TYR A 18 3.39 12.06 0.27
C TYR A 18 3.99 10.83 -0.41
N ILE A 19 4.10 9.73 0.31
CA ILE A 19 4.41 8.44 -0.30
C ILE A 19 3.25 7.45 -0.11
N VAL A 20 3.14 6.52 -1.03
CA VAL A 20 2.27 5.35 -0.90
C VAL A 20 3.13 4.12 -0.71
N LEU A 21 2.78 3.28 0.25
CA LEU A 21 3.47 2.04 0.55
C LEU A 21 2.50 0.86 0.41
N ASP A 22 2.99 -0.24 -0.12
CA ASP A 22 2.31 -1.53 -0.22
C ASP A 22 3.30 -2.66 -0.01
N THR A 23 2.86 -3.84 0.46
CA THR A 23 3.72 -4.99 0.67
C THR A 23 3.11 -6.28 0.15
N GLU A 24 3.96 -7.12 -0.50
CA GLU A 24 3.67 -8.55 -0.65
C GLU A 24 4.40 -9.32 0.43
N THR A 25 3.76 -10.34 0.96
CA THR A 25 4.23 -11.04 2.15
C THR A 25 4.24 -12.55 1.98
N THR A 26 4.86 -13.26 2.93
CA THR A 26 4.88 -14.74 2.94
C THR A 26 3.53 -15.37 3.21
N GLY A 27 2.52 -14.59 3.60
CA GLY A 27 1.16 -15.05 3.89
C GLY A 27 0.38 -14.06 4.75
N LEU A 28 -0.61 -14.54 5.46
CA LEU A 28 -1.40 -13.76 6.43
C LEU A 28 -0.85 -13.96 7.85
N PRO A 29 -1.13 -13.03 8.79
CA PRO A 29 -0.87 -13.25 10.21
C PRO A 29 -1.56 -14.52 10.70
N ASP A 30 -0.85 -15.33 11.48
CA ASP A 30 -1.32 -16.59 12.04
C ASP A 30 -0.90 -16.74 13.51
N GLU A 31 -1.04 -17.95 14.09
CA GLU A 31 -0.61 -18.26 15.46
C GLU A 31 0.90 -18.11 15.69
N ASN A 32 1.70 -18.12 14.61
CA ASN A 32 3.16 -17.96 14.65
C ASN A 32 3.58 -16.48 14.48
N GLY A 33 2.61 -15.55 14.41
CA GLY A 33 2.82 -14.12 14.36
C GLY A 33 2.61 -13.50 12.96
N LEU A 34 3.27 -12.37 12.74
CA LEU A 34 3.17 -11.63 11.48
C LEU A 34 3.99 -12.32 10.38
N PRO A 35 3.54 -12.24 9.10
CA PRO A 35 4.30 -12.76 7.97
C PRO A 35 5.54 -11.91 7.70
N ASP A 36 6.43 -12.41 6.84
CA ASP A 36 7.58 -11.65 6.38
C ASP A 36 7.26 -10.89 5.10
N ILE A 37 7.89 -9.71 4.92
CA ILE A 37 7.86 -8.94 3.69
C ILE A 37 8.68 -9.69 2.63
N VAL A 38 8.08 -9.89 1.47
CA VAL A 38 8.74 -10.43 0.25
C VAL A 38 9.08 -9.30 -0.71
N THR A 39 8.14 -8.38 -0.92
CA THR A 39 8.41 -7.13 -1.64
C THR A 39 7.75 -5.95 -0.94
N LEU A 40 8.36 -4.77 -1.06
CA LEU A 40 7.85 -3.50 -0.57
C LEU A 40 7.90 -2.49 -1.70
N GLY A 41 6.72 -2.00 -2.09
CA GLY A 41 6.54 -0.97 -3.11
C GLY A 41 6.39 0.40 -2.48
N ILE A 42 7.09 1.40 -3.04
CA ILE A 42 6.94 2.80 -2.66
C ILE A 42 6.64 3.61 -3.91
N THR A 43 5.52 4.32 -3.92
CA THR A 43 5.21 5.32 -4.92
C THR A 43 5.32 6.71 -4.31
N VAL A 44 6.18 7.53 -4.87
CA VAL A 44 6.43 8.91 -4.44
C VAL A 44 5.49 9.83 -5.19
N VAL A 45 4.65 10.56 -4.46
CA VAL A 45 3.77 11.60 -5.00
C VAL A 45 4.37 12.97 -4.69
N ARG A 46 4.51 13.82 -5.70
CA ARG A 46 4.97 15.21 -5.57
C ARG A 46 4.06 16.12 -6.39
N ASN A 47 3.63 17.22 -5.79
CA ASN A 47 2.70 18.16 -6.42
C ASN A 47 1.48 17.43 -7.01
N ARG A 48 0.89 16.49 -6.27
CA ARG A 48 -0.24 15.66 -6.70
C ARG A 48 0.02 14.80 -7.95
N GLY A 49 1.27 14.59 -8.33
CA GLY A 49 1.68 13.73 -9.44
C GLY A 49 2.58 12.61 -8.97
N ILE A 50 2.52 11.45 -9.64
CA ILE A 50 3.46 10.34 -9.39
C ILE A 50 4.81 10.74 -9.97
N ALA A 51 5.81 10.90 -9.10
CA ALA A 51 7.18 11.25 -9.48
C ALA A 51 8.05 10.01 -9.70
N GLU A 52 7.88 8.98 -8.86
CA GLU A 52 8.68 7.77 -8.89
C GLU A 52 7.88 6.60 -8.30
N THR A 53 8.16 5.40 -8.78
CA THR A 53 7.73 4.15 -8.15
C THR A 53 8.91 3.21 -8.09
N ILE A 54 9.16 2.60 -6.92
CA ILE A 54 10.29 1.71 -6.68
C ILE A 54 9.86 0.48 -5.89
N GLU A 55 10.46 -0.65 -6.18
CA GLU A 55 10.27 -1.90 -5.46
C GLU A 55 11.55 -2.35 -4.77
N PHE A 56 11.42 -2.77 -3.52
CA PHE A 56 12.43 -3.46 -2.74
C PHE A 56 12.05 -4.93 -2.62
N LYS A 57 12.91 -5.81 -3.10
CA LYS A 57 12.73 -7.26 -2.98
C LYS A 57 13.55 -7.75 -1.81
N THR A 58 12.90 -8.36 -0.82
CA THR A 58 13.55 -8.73 0.43
C THR A 58 13.51 -10.24 0.63
N GLN A 59 14.65 -10.82 1.06
CA GLN A 59 14.72 -12.23 1.41
C GLN A 59 13.95 -12.48 2.72
N PRO A 60 12.82 -13.21 2.69
CA PRO A 60 12.08 -13.53 3.90
C PRO A 60 12.79 -14.65 4.70
N GLN A 61 12.56 -14.68 6.01
CA GLN A 61 13.00 -15.78 6.87
C GLN A 61 11.95 -16.91 6.92
N LYS A 62 10.68 -16.57 6.74
CA LYS A 62 9.56 -17.50 6.67
C LYS A 62 9.35 -17.96 5.22
N ARG A 63 8.85 -19.20 5.09
CA ARG A 63 8.46 -19.74 3.78
C ARG A 63 7.23 -18.98 3.24
N ILE A 64 7.26 -18.64 1.96
CA ILE A 64 6.10 -18.14 1.23
C ILE A 64 5.08 -19.27 1.11
N SER A 65 3.85 -19.02 1.55
CA SER A 65 2.74 -19.98 1.42
C SER A 65 2.31 -20.13 -0.05
N ASP A 66 1.68 -21.25 -0.37
CA ASP A 66 1.19 -21.50 -1.73
C ASP A 66 0.10 -20.48 -2.12
N GLU A 67 -0.71 -20.01 -1.16
CA GLU A 67 -1.72 -18.97 -1.34
C GLU A 67 -1.06 -17.63 -1.69
N ALA A 68 -0.06 -17.18 -0.92
CA ALA A 68 0.65 -15.94 -1.18
C ALA A 68 1.37 -16.01 -2.53
N GLN A 69 2.04 -17.12 -2.83
CA GLN A 69 2.68 -17.32 -4.12
C GLN A 69 1.67 -17.26 -5.28
N SER A 70 0.45 -17.78 -5.10
CA SER A 70 -0.59 -17.68 -6.13
C SER A 70 -1.03 -16.25 -6.43
N ILE A 71 -0.91 -15.35 -5.45
CA ILE A 71 -1.30 -13.93 -5.55
C ILE A 71 -0.20 -13.13 -6.25
N HIS A 72 1.03 -13.13 -5.71
CA HIS A 72 2.13 -12.28 -6.21
C HIS A 72 3.11 -13.00 -7.15
N GLY A 73 3.04 -14.34 -7.23
CA GLY A 73 3.81 -15.14 -8.20
C GLY A 73 5.28 -15.37 -7.85
N ILE A 74 5.78 -14.86 -6.73
CA ILE A 74 7.18 -15.02 -6.32
C ILE A 74 7.34 -16.36 -5.62
N THR A 75 8.27 -17.20 -6.11
CA THR A 75 8.55 -18.50 -5.50
C THR A 75 9.57 -18.39 -4.36
N ASN A 76 9.62 -19.41 -3.49
CA ASN A 76 10.61 -19.48 -2.43
C ASN A 76 12.05 -19.47 -2.96
N GLU A 77 12.29 -20.09 -4.12
CA GLU A 77 13.61 -20.14 -4.78
C GLU A 77 14.02 -18.74 -5.27
N GLN A 78 13.08 -17.99 -5.82
CA GLN A 78 13.35 -16.61 -6.25
C GLN A 78 13.64 -15.71 -5.06
N ALA A 79 12.82 -15.80 -4.02
CA ALA A 79 12.95 -14.98 -2.82
C ALA A 79 14.24 -15.25 -2.03
N ALA A 80 14.75 -16.50 -2.08
CA ALA A 80 16.03 -16.85 -1.46
C ALA A 80 17.25 -16.12 -2.06
N ALA A 81 17.12 -15.57 -3.29
CA ALA A 81 18.16 -14.79 -3.95
C ALA A 81 18.03 -13.27 -3.73
N PHE A 82 17.03 -12.81 -3.01
CA PHE A 82 16.84 -11.39 -2.76
C PHE A 82 17.79 -10.89 -1.66
N GLU A 83 18.01 -9.60 -1.62
CA GLU A 83 18.77 -8.95 -0.54
C GLU A 83 18.01 -9.03 0.80
N SER A 84 18.73 -9.06 1.92
CA SER A 84 18.08 -9.02 3.22
C SER A 84 17.39 -7.66 3.48
N PHE A 85 16.35 -7.64 4.31
CA PHE A 85 15.61 -6.42 4.63
C PHE A 85 16.52 -5.34 5.24
N ASP A 86 17.37 -5.73 6.17
CA ASP A 86 18.29 -4.83 6.87
C ASP A 86 19.31 -4.16 5.95
N SER A 87 19.81 -4.89 4.93
CA SER A 87 20.74 -4.30 3.94
C SER A 87 20.13 -3.18 3.11
N GLN A 88 18.80 -3.19 2.94
CA GLN A 88 18.05 -2.21 2.16
C GLN A 88 17.43 -1.11 3.04
N TRP A 89 17.40 -1.29 4.37
CA TRP A 89 16.66 -0.43 5.27
C TRP A 89 17.03 1.06 5.16
N GLN A 90 18.31 1.38 5.06
CA GLN A 90 18.72 2.78 4.95
C GLN A 90 18.10 3.50 3.74
N ARG A 91 17.94 2.78 2.63
CA ARG A 91 17.28 3.31 1.43
C ARG A 91 15.78 3.43 1.64
N ILE A 92 15.15 2.40 2.20
CA ILE A 92 13.71 2.40 2.54
C ILE A 92 13.41 3.55 3.51
N ALA A 93 14.14 3.66 4.61
CA ALA A 93 13.98 4.71 5.62
C ALA A 93 14.16 6.13 5.03
N GLY A 94 15.03 6.28 4.03
CA GLY A 94 15.22 7.53 3.29
C GLY A 94 13.95 8.01 2.58
N TYR A 95 13.15 7.09 2.03
CA TYR A 95 11.86 7.42 1.43
C TYR A 95 10.78 7.74 2.47
N LEU A 96 10.83 7.09 3.64
CA LEU A 96 9.83 7.29 4.70
C LEU A 96 10.02 8.59 5.48
N LYS A 97 11.28 9.04 5.59
CA LYS A 97 11.66 10.16 6.45
C LYS A 97 10.89 11.43 6.11
N ASP A 98 10.28 12.03 7.14
CA ASP A 98 9.53 13.30 7.08
C ASP A 98 8.33 13.26 6.10
N GLN A 99 7.83 12.05 5.72
CA GLN A 99 6.70 11.89 4.82
C GLN A 99 5.41 11.48 5.55
N LEU A 100 4.27 11.84 4.98
CA LEU A 100 3.01 11.15 5.25
C LEU A 100 3.01 9.84 4.44
N ILE A 101 2.69 8.72 5.11
CA ILE A 101 2.66 7.40 4.49
C ILE A 101 1.21 6.99 4.25
N VAL A 102 0.83 6.86 3.00
CA VAL A 102 -0.49 6.39 2.58
C VAL A 102 -0.42 4.90 2.32
N ILE A 103 -1.35 4.12 2.87
CA ILE A 103 -1.43 2.67 2.69
C ILE A 103 -2.88 2.28 2.45
N HIS A 104 -3.13 1.39 1.49
CA HIS A 104 -4.44 0.79 1.34
C HIS A 104 -4.54 -0.45 2.23
N ASN A 105 -5.41 -0.43 3.26
CA ASN A 105 -5.45 -1.40 4.36
C ASN A 105 -4.23 -1.34 5.31
N ALA A 106 -3.90 -0.15 5.78
CA ALA A 106 -2.76 0.09 6.68
C ALA A 106 -2.72 -0.81 7.93
N SER A 107 -3.86 -1.40 8.33
CA SER A 107 -3.91 -2.36 9.44
C SER A 107 -3.20 -3.69 9.15
N PHE A 108 -2.84 -3.95 7.91
CA PHE A 108 -2.06 -5.10 7.49
C PHE A 108 -0.57 -4.73 7.33
N ASP A 109 -0.25 -3.84 6.41
CA ASP A 109 1.14 -3.56 6.03
C ASP A 109 1.95 -2.86 7.13
N TRP A 110 1.31 -1.90 7.82
CA TRP A 110 2.04 -1.08 8.79
C TRP A 110 2.59 -1.86 9.98
N PRO A 111 1.81 -2.75 10.66
CA PRO A 111 2.35 -3.60 11.72
C PRO A 111 3.45 -4.55 11.24
N ILE A 112 3.36 -5.06 10.00
CA ILE A 112 4.37 -5.96 9.43
C ILE A 112 5.69 -5.21 9.21
N LEU A 113 5.64 -3.97 8.70
CA LEU A 113 6.83 -3.14 8.55
C LEU A 113 7.47 -2.84 9.90
N LEU A 114 6.67 -2.46 10.90
CA LEU A 114 7.18 -2.17 12.25
C LEU A 114 7.83 -3.40 12.90
N ASP A 115 7.23 -4.58 12.75
CA ASP A 115 7.79 -5.85 13.23
C ASP A 115 9.16 -6.14 12.59
N HIS A 116 9.31 -5.90 11.28
CA HIS A 116 10.60 -6.04 10.60
C HIS A 116 11.65 -5.09 11.15
N VAL A 117 11.30 -3.81 11.30
CA VAL A 117 12.21 -2.79 11.85
C VAL A 117 12.67 -3.20 13.25
N GLU A 118 11.77 -3.66 14.11
CA GLU A 118 12.08 -4.11 15.46
C GLU A 118 12.95 -5.38 15.45
N ARG A 119 12.56 -6.41 14.68
CA ARG A 119 13.29 -7.68 14.61
C ARG A 119 14.73 -7.54 14.14
N TYR A 120 14.98 -6.60 13.21
CA TYR A 120 16.33 -6.34 12.72
C TYR A 120 17.06 -5.26 13.51
N GLY A 121 16.47 -4.77 14.62
CA GLY A 121 17.10 -3.75 15.49
C GLY A 121 17.32 -2.41 14.79
N MET A 122 16.48 -2.08 13.81
CA MET A 122 16.55 -0.83 13.07
C MET A 122 15.75 0.27 13.76
N GLU A 123 16.03 1.52 13.41
CA GLU A 123 15.28 2.69 13.91
C GLU A 123 14.34 3.21 12.83
N MET A 124 13.06 3.40 13.21
CA MET A 124 12.11 4.10 12.34
C MET A 124 12.49 5.57 12.22
N PRO A 125 12.53 6.13 11.00
CA PRO A 125 12.69 7.56 10.83
C PRO A 125 11.47 8.31 11.37
N LEU A 126 11.62 9.59 11.65
CA LEU A 126 10.48 10.46 11.90
C LEU A 126 9.60 10.51 10.64
N ILE A 127 8.29 10.32 10.82
CA ILE A 127 7.28 10.41 9.77
C ILE A 127 6.18 11.39 10.19
N GLN A 128 5.44 11.91 9.25
CA GLN A 128 4.29 12.80 9.55
C GLN A 128 3.07 12.02 10.04
N GLY A 129 2.95 10.74 9.68
CA GLY A 129 1.87 9.86 10.08
C GLY A 129 1.57 8.78 9.05
N VAL A 130 0.55 7.98 9.34
CA VAL A 130 0.04 6.92 8.45
C VAL A 130 -1.42 7.19 8.13
N PHE A 131 -1.76 7.23 6.85
CA PHE A 131 -3.12 7.41 6.35
C PHE A 131 -3.63 6.13 5.68
N CYS A 132 -4.73 5.59 6.17
CA CYS A 132 -5.37 4.40 5.58
C CYS A 132 -6.43 4.82 4.55
N SER A 133 -6.11 4.74 3.27
CA SER A 133 -7.03 5.10 2.18
C SER A 133 -8.29 4.22 2.15
N GLN A 134 -8.19 2.94 2.52
CA GLN A 134 -9.32 2.03 2.58
C GLN A 134 -10.36 2.48 3.62
N LYS A 135 -9.91 2.77 4.86
CA LYS A 135 -10.80 3.23 5.93
C LYS A 135 -11.37 4.62 5.62
N ALA A 136 -10.56 5.51 5.07
CA ALA A 136 -10.98 6.85 4.70
C ALA A 136 -12.09 6.85 3.63
N ALA A 137 -12.13 5.83 2.77
CA ALA A 137 -13.14 5.70 1.72
C ALA A 137 -14.48 5.10 2.21
N ILE A 138 -14.59 4.60 3.45
CA ILE A 138 -15.82 3.96 3.97
C ILE A 138 -17.05 4.86 3.83
N PRO A 139 -17.06 6.12 4.32
CA PRO A 139 -18.26 6.96 4.27
C PRO A 139 -18.77 7.18 2.86
N TRP A 140 -17.82 7.40 1.92
CA TRP A 140 -18.14 7.59 0.50
C TRP A 140 -18.70 6.32 -0.13
N ALA A 141 -18.05 5.16 0.08
CA ALA A 141 -18.49 3.91 -0.50
C ALA A 141 -19.91 3.50 -0.01
N GLN A 142 -20.19 3.70 1.28
CA GLN A 142 -21.50 3.46 1.85
C GLN A 142 -22.58 4.38 1.26
N ALA A 143 -22.31 5.68 1.15
CA ALA A 143 -23.26 6.64 0.59
C ALA A 143 -23.54 6.39 -0.90
N MET A 144 -22.56 5.86 -1.64
CA MET A 144 -22.68 5.51 -3.06
C MET A 144 -23.18 4.09 -3.28
N ASN A 145 -23.48 3.35 -2.21
CA ASN A 145 -23.91 1.95 -2.23
C ASN A 145 -22.92 1.02 -3.01
N HIS A 146 -21.63 1.35 -2.90
CA HIS A 146 -20.56 0.47 -3.42
C HIS A 146 -20.24 -0.67 -2.45
N PRO A 147 -19.71 -1.82 -2.95
CA PRO A 147 -19.27 -2.91 -2.10
C PRO A 147 -18.25 -2.43 -1.05
N CYS A 148 -18.59 -2.55 0.22
CA CYS A 148 -17.80 -2.02 1.31
C CYS A 148 -18.02 -2.89 2.56
N GLY A 149 -17.02 -3.73 2.89
CA GLY A 149 -17.01 -4.45 4.15
C GLY A 149 -16.66 -3.55 5.35
N HIS A 150 -16.57 -4.14 6.53
CA HIS A 150 -16.19 -3.40 7.75
C HIS A 150 -14.80 -2.77 7.69
N ARG A 151 -13.91 -3.28 6.83
CA ARG A 151 -12.57 -2.73 6.59
C ARG A 151 -12.54 -1.57 5.60
N GLY A 152 -13.60 -1.42 4.79
CA GLY A 152 -13.69 -0.46 3.69
C GLY A 152 -13.70 -1.15 2.32
N PRO A 153 -13.88 -0.37 1.23
CA PRO A 153 -13.83 -0.90 -0.13
C PRO A 153 -12.43 -1.42 -0.46
N SER A 154 -12.33 -2.52 -1.21
CA SER A 154 -11.05 -3.04 -1.69
C SER A 154 -10.43 -2.12 -2.74
N LEU A 155 -9.12 -2.25 -2.98
CA LEU A 155 -8.44 -1.52 -4.04
C LEU A 155 -9.07 -1.82 -5.42
N ASN A 156 -9.44 -3.08 -5.68
CA ASN A 156 -10.15 -3.49 -6.90
C ASN A 156 -11.49 -2.77 -7.04
N THR A 157 -12.29 -2.71 -5.96
CA THR A 157 -13.56 -1.98 -5.98
C THR A 157 -13.35 -0.50 -6.31
N LEU A 158 -12.38 0.16 -5.63
CA LEU A 158 -12.10 1.58 -5.89
C LEU A 158 -11.60 1.81 -7.31
N THR A 159 -10.72 0.95 -7.82
CA THR A 159 -10.19 1.02 -9.18
C THR A 159 -11.34 0.96 -10.20
N GLU A 160 -12.24 0.00 -10.05
CA GLU A 160 -13.39 -0.21 -10.93
C GLU A 160 -14.36 0.98 -10.88
N VAL A 161 -14.83 1.35 -9.68
CA VAL A 161 -15.88 2.37 -9.55
C VAL A 161 -15.42 3.79 -9.87
N LEU A 162 -14.12 4.05 -9.72
CA LEU A 162 -13.51 5.34 -10.07
C LEU A 162 -13.04 5.41 -11.53
N GLY A 163 -13.12 4.31 -12.26
CA GLY A 163 -12.64 4.22 -13.64
C GLY A 163 -11.11 4.40 -13.76
N VAL A 164 -10.37 4.05 -12.71
CA VAL A 164 -8.91 4.03 -12.74
C VAL A 164 -8.47 2.80 -13.52
N GLU A 165 -7.53 2.96 -14.46
CA GLU A 165 -6.99 1.84 -15.22
C GLU A 165 -6.28 0.85 -14.29
N ASP A 166 -6.71 -0.42 -14.29
CA ASP A 166 -6.02 -1.46 -13.51
C ASP A 166 -4.68 -1.81 -14.17
N LEU A 167 -3.60 -1.36 -13.53
CA LEU A 167 -2.24 -1.55 -14.03
C LEU A 167 -1.80 -3.02 -14.03
N ARG A 168 -2.42 -3.88 -13.19
CA ARG A 168 -2.15 -5.32 -13.14
C ARG A 168 -2.57 -6.01 -14.44
N ALA A 169 -3.64 -5.53 -15.07
CA ALA A 169 -4.14 -6.08 -16.35
C ALA A 169 -3.16 -5.92 -17.52
N LYS A 170 -2.14 -5.06 -17.39
CA LYS A 170 -1.08 -4.91 -18.40
C LYS A 170 0.02 -5.98 -18.27
N GLY A 171 0.07 -6.70 -17.16
CA GLY A 171 0.97 -7.82 -16.91
C GLY A 171 0.24 -9.15 -16.96
N ASP A 172 0.57 -10.03 -16.04
CA ASP A 172 -0.05 -11.35 -15.89
C ASP A 172 -1.28 -11.37 -14.96
N GLY A 173 -1.75 -10.21 -14.55
CA GLY A 173 -2.89 -10.03 -13.66
C GLY A 173 -2.59 -10.22 -12.17
N ARG A 174 -1.33 -10.49 -11.81
CA ARG A 174 -0.92 -10.71 -10.43
C ARG A 174 -0.77 -9.41 -9.65
N HIS A 175 -0.89 -9.52 -8.35
CA HIS A 175 -0.53 -8.45 -7.43
C HIS A 175 0.98 -8.25 -7.39
N GLY A 176 1.41 -7.04 -7.08
CA GLY A 176 2.81 -6.69 -6.88
C GLY A 176 2.91 -5.37 -6.14
N ALA A 177 3.76 -5.30 -5.12
CA ALA A 177 3.83 -4.14 -4.24
C ALA A 177 4.11 -2.83 -4.99
N GLU A 178 4.94 -2.86 -6.04
CA GLU A 178 5.18 -1.71 -6.92
C GLU A 178 3.88 -1.27 -7.61
N ILE A 179 3.19 -2.20 -8.24
CA ILE A 179 1.96 -1.92 -9.01
C ILE A 179 0.85 -1.45 -8.08
N ASP A 180 0.67 -2.10 -6.93
CA ASP A 180 -0.43 -1.83 -6.00
C ASP A 180 -0.21 -0.51 -5.23
N SER A 181 1.03 -0.14 -4.89
CA SER A 181 1.34 1.19 -4.37
C SER A 181 1.04 2.29 -5.40
N ARG A 182 1.39 2.07 -6.66
CA ARG A 182 1.10 3.01 -7.75
C ARG A 182 -0.41 3.12 -8.02
N LEU A 183 -1.12 2.00 -8.04
CA LEU A 183 -2.57 1.96 -8.22
C LEU A 183 -3.28 2.67 -7.07
N THR A 184 -2.82 2.46 -5.84
CA THR A 184 -3.32 3.18 -4.66
C THR A 184 -3.11 4.70 -4.80
N ALA A 185 -1.94 5.15 -5.29
CA ALA A 185 -1.70 6.57 -5.55
C ALA A 185 -2.70 7.15 -6.57
N LEU A 186 -2.95 6.45 -7.68
CA LEU A 186 -3.91 6.86 -8.70
C LEU A 186 -5.34 6.95 -8.15
N VAL A 187 -5.76 5.95 -7.36
CA VAL A 187 -7.07 5.94 -6.69
C VAL A 187 -7.20 7.12 -5.72
N VAL A 188 -6.20 7.35 -4.87
CA VAL A 188 -6.20 8.46 -3.90
C VAL A 188 -6.27 9.81 -4.62
N GLU A 189 -5.45 10.04 -5.66
CA GLU A 189 -5.48 11.28 -6.42
C GLU A 189 -6.79 11.48 -7.20
N THR A 190 -7.44 10.39 -7.62
CA THR A 190 -8.78 10.46 -8.20
C THR A 190 -9.81 10.88 -7.16
N LEU A 191 -9.77 10.33 -5.95
CA LEU A 191 -10.65 10.71 -4.85
C LEU A 191 -10.44 12.16 -4.41
N VAL A 192 -9.19 12.65 -4.39
CA VAL A 192 -8.86 14.05 -4.10
C VAL A 192 -9.46 14.99 -5.15
N ARG A 193 -9.42 14.61 -6.43
CA ARG A 193 -9.89 15.43 -7.56
C ARG A 193 -11.37 15.25 -7.88
N CYS A 194 -12.02 14.26 -7.27
CA CYS A 194 -13.46 14.06 -7.43
C CYS A 194 -14.22 15.28 -6.87
N GLU A 195 -14.22 16.36 -7.62
CA GLU A 195 -15.33 17.31 -7.59
C GLU A 195 -16.52 16.57 -8.18
N PHE A 196 -17.35 16.00 -7.33
CA PHE A 196 -18.58 15.37 -7.79
C PHE A 196 -19.44 16.45 -8.44
N ARG A 197 -19.49 16.39 -9.76
CA ARG A 197 -20.40 17.16 -10.61
C ARG A 197 -21.84 16.71 -10.40
#